data_52d984104194aacb326099401c38fe48
#
_entry.id   52d984104194aacb326099401c38fe48
#
_cell.length_a   1.000
_cell.length_b   1.000
_cell.length_c   1.000
_cell.angle_alpha   90.00
_cell.angle_beta   90.00
_cell.angle_gamma   90.00
#
_symmetry.space_group_name_H-M   'P 1'
#
loop_
_entity.id
_entity.type
_entity.pdbx_description
1 polymer ?
#
loop_
_entity_poly.entity_id
_entity_poly.type
_entity_poly.pdbx_seq_one_letter_code
_entity_poly.pdbx_strand_id
1 'polypeptide(L)'
;LGMDPTAIGRVNATMDSVLMGHLYAKAAIDVACWDATGKSYGVRICDLLGGAVRERVPSYHGVLIASPEGSAADAARHQEEGFPRIQLKVGGRSVEEDIAAIRAVAAVLRPGVRLAADANRAWTTSAAIQVSQACRDIPMVLEQPCASYRENASLVGKVAHPIYLDESAVDLATVVAAIGEGVADGFGMKVSRVGGISAMRAVRDVCAAARRPHTVDDTWGGDLAAAASLH
;
A
#
# COMPACT_ATOMS: atom_id res chain seq x y z
N LEU A 1 -31.30 -1.10 -0.08
CA LEU A 1 -32.07 -0.48 -1.17
C LEU A 1 -32.96 0.61 -0.61
N GLY A 2 -33.17 1.72 -1.37
CA GLY A 2 -34.06 2.82 -0.96
C GLY A 2 -33.43 3.84 0.00
N MET A 3 -32.14 3.74 0.31
CA MET A 3 -31.42 4.77 1.06
C MET A 3 -30.87 5.85 0.12
N ASP A 4 -30.82 7.07 0.61
CA ASP A 4 -30.16 8.18 -0.07
C ASP A 4 -28.64 7.92 -0.13
N PRO A 5 -28.02 7.77 -1.31
CA PRO A 5 -26.61 7.51 -1.45
C PRO A 5 -25.73 8.67 -0.96
N THR A 6 -26.25 9.89 -0.91
CA THR A 6 -25.49 11.05 -0.42
C THR A 6 -25.33 11.06 1.11
N ALA A 7 -26.18 10.29 1.82
CA ALA A 7 -26.05 10.07 3.25
C ALA A 7 -25.04 8.94 3.55
N ILE A 8 -23.80 9.06 3.03
CA ILE A 8 -22.78 8.02 3.00
C ILE A 8 -22.54 7.40 4.39
N GLY A 9 -22.38 8.22 5.42
CA GLY A 9 -22.17 7.72 6.79
C GLY A 9 -23.34 6.85 7.29
N ARG A 10 -24.59 7.17 6.90
CA ARG A 10 -25.77 6.37 7.23
C ARG A 10 -25.78 5.04 6.47
N VAL A 11 -25.36 5.06 5.21
CA VAL A 11 -25.23 3.84 4.39
C VAL A 11 -24.19 2.91 5.02
N ASN A 12 -23.01 3.43 5.37
CA ASN A 12 -21.95 2.65 6.00
C ASN A 12 -22.38 2.07 7.34
N ALA A 13 -22.97 2.87 8.22
CA ALA A 13 -23.49 2.39 9.51
C ALA A 13 -24.54 1.28 9.34
N THR A 14 -25.40 1.39 8.31
CA THR A 14 -26.38 0.34 8.01
C THR A 14 -25.68 -0.94 7.54
N MET A 15 -24.69 -0.85 6.66
CA MET A 15 -23.93 -2.02 6.22
C MET A 15 -23.21 -2.71 7.40
N ASP A 16 -22.66 -1.93 8.31
CA ASP A 16 -21.96 -2.47 9.49
C ASP A 16 -22.91 -3.15 10.46
N SER A 17 -24.13 -2.64 10.61
CA SER A 17 -25.13 -3.22 11.50
C SER A 17 -25.68 -4.58 11.03
N VAL A 18 -25.63 -4.87 9.72
CA VAL A 18 -26.20 -6.09 9.14
C VAL A 18 -25.17 -7.11 8.71
N LEU A 19 -23.91 -6.70 8.48
CA LEU A 19 -22.87 -7.58 7.96
C LEU A 19 -21.52 -7.26 8.60
N MET A 20 -21.01 -8.19 9.40
CA MET A 20 -19.69 -8.07 10.02
C MET A 20 -18.59 -8.34 8.98
N GLY A 21 -17.54 -7.50 8.95
CA GLY A 21 -16.43 -7.65 8.01
C GLY A 21 -16.83 -7.34 6.57
N HIS A 22 -16.38 -8.19 5.63
CA HIS A 22 -16.67 -8.08 4.19
C HIS A 22 -16.34 -6.69 3.58
N LEU A 23 -15.20 -6.13 3.98
CA LEU A 23 -14.81 -4.75 3.65
C LEU A 23 -14.72 -4.50 2.14
N TYR A 24 -14.27 -5.48 1.36
CA TYR A 24 -14.26 -5.36 -0.12
C TYR A 24 -15.65 -5.13 -0.72
N ALA A 25 -16.65 -5.85 -0.24
CA ALA A 25 -18.03 -5.67 -0.71
C ALA A 25 -18.59 -4.31 -0.26
N LYS A 26 -18.32 -3.90 0.97
CA LYS A 26 -18.71 -2.59 1.51
C LYS A 26 -18.02 -1.46 0.76
N ALA A 27 -16.74 -1.62 0.42
CA ALA A 27 -15.98 -0.64 -0.36
C ALA A 27 -16.64 -0.33 -1.70
N ALA A 28 -17.14 -1.33 -2.40
CA ALA A 28 -17.83 -1.10 -3.69
C ALA A 28 -19.06 -0.20 -3.53
N ILE A 29 -19.84 -0.39 -2.46
CA ILE A 29 -21.00 0.44 -2.16
C ILE A 29 -20.58 1.85 -1.72
N ASP A 30 -19.59 1.95 -0.84
CA ASP A 30 -19.05 3.23 -0.36
C ASP A 30 -18.54 4.09 -1.52
N VAL A 31 -17.71 3.50 -2.39
CA VAL A 31 -17.18 4.19 -3.59
C VAL A 31 -18.32 4.65 -4.51
N ALA A 32 -19.33 3.80 -4.74
CA ALA A 32 -20.49 4.17 -5.54
C ALA A 32 -21.31 5.32 -4.90
N CYS A 33 -21.42 5.36 -3.57
CA CYS A 33 -22.08 6.46 -2.86
C CYS A 33 -21.30 7.78 -2.99
N TRP A 34 -19.97 7.72 -2.89
CA TRP A 34 -19.11 8.88 -3.11
C TRP A 34 -19.21 9.39 -4.55
N ASP A 35 -19.20 8.50 -5.55
CA ASP A 35 -19.35 8.85 -6.95
C ASP A 35 -20.71 9.53 -7.20
N ALA A 36 -21.81 8.93 -6.71
CA ALA A 36 -23.14 9.51 -6.81
C ALA A 36 -23.22 10.89 -6.13
N THR A 37 -22.58 11.05 -4.97
CA THR A 37 -22.55 12.33 -4.24
C THR A 37 -21.80 13.40 -5.02
N GLY A 38 -20.61 13.10 -5.52
CA GLY A 38 -19.82 14.03 -6.33
C GLY A 38 -20.60 14.48 -7.59
N LYS A 39 -21.23 13.53 -8.28
CA LYS A 39 -22.07 13.81 -9.45
C LYS A 39 -23.28 14.66 -9.10
N SER A 40 -23.96 14.39 -7.99
CA SER A 40 -25.15 15.15 -7.58
C SER A 40 -24.82 16.60 -7.21
N TYR A 41 -23.64 16.86 -6.67
CA TYR A 41 -23.18 18.22 -6.34
C TYR A 41 -22.38 18.90 -7.45
N GLY A 42 -22.03 18.18 -8.52
CA GLY A 42 -21.23 18.69 -9.63
C GLY A 42 -19.79 19.00 -9.24
N VAL A 43 -19.23 18.27 -8.27
CA VAL A 43 -17.87 18.45 -7.77
C VAL A 43 -17.06 17.14 -7.80
N ARG A 44 -15.74 17.25 -7.82
CA ARG A 44 -14.85 16.08 -7.72
C ARG A 44 -14.89 15.53 -6.30
N ILE A 45 -14.66 14.22 -6.15
CA ILE A 45 -14.62 13.59 -4.83
C ILE A 45 -13.49 14.17 -3.96
N CYS A 46 -12.33 14.46 -4.53
CA CYS A 46 -11.23 15.11 -3.79
C CYS A 46 -11.64 16.47 -3.19
N ASP A 47 -12.52 17.22 -3.85
CA ASP A 47 -13.01 18.50 -3.32
C ASP A 47 -13.88 18.28 -2.06
N LEU A 48 -14.66 17.21 -2.01
CA LEU A 48 -15.42 16.78 -0.83
C LEU A 48 -14.52 16.23 0.30
N LEU A 49 -13.32 15.77 -0.03
CA LEU A 49 -12.33 15.23 0.91
C LEU A 49 -11.35 16.29 1.44
N GLY A 50 -11.59 17.56 1.14
CA GLY A 50 -10.78 18.69 1.63
C GLY A 50 -9.98 19.41 0.54
N GLY A 51 -10.15 19.05 -0.72
CA GLY A 51 -9.50 19.65 -1.88
C GLY A 51 -8.26 18.88 -2.35
N ALA A 52 -7.90 19.09 -3.61
CA ALA A 52 -6.72 18.46 -4.19
C ALA A 52 -5.43 19.08 -3.58
N VAL A 53 -4.62 18.24 -2.98
CA VAL A 53 -3.30 18.63 -2.44
C VAL A 53 -2.24 18.65 -3.55
N ARG A 54 -2.47 17.89 -4.62
CA ARG A 54 -1.55 17.76 -5.76
C ARG A 54 -2.32 17.67 -7.05
N GLU A 55 -1.79 18.28 -8.10
CA GLU A 55 -2.31 18.15 -9.47
C GLU A 55 -1.82 16.87 -10.16
N ARG A 56 -0.71 16.31 -9.71
CA ARG A 56 -0.12 15.08 -10.23
C ARG A 56 0.30 14.18 -9.08
N VAL A 57 -0.10 12.92 -9.13
CA VAL A 57 0.28 11.90 -8.16
C VAL A 57 1.43 11.08 -8.74
N PRO A 58 2.60 11.02 -8.06
CA PRO A 58 3.69 10.16 -8.51
C PRO A 58 3.26 8.70 -8.45
N SER A 59 3.46 7.98 -9.55
CA SER A 59 3.23 6.55 -9.62
C SER A 59 4.50 5.76 -9.27
N TYR A 60 4.39 4.44 -9.20
CA TYR A 60 5.51 3.52 -9.09
C TYR A 60 5.38 2.41 -10.13
N HIS A 61 6.48 1.72 -10.42
CA HIS A 61 6.46 0.53 -11.25
C HIS A 61 6.75 -0.72 -10.43
N GLY A 62 5.92 -1.75 -10.62
CA GLY A 62 6.08 -3.07 -10.00
C GLY A 62 6.88 -4.01 -10.92
N VAL A 63 8.13 -4.29 -10.54
CA VAL A 63 8.98 -5.27 -11.22
C VAL A 63 8.62 -6.67 -10.74
N LEU A 64 8.15 -7.51 -11.65
CA LEU A 64 7.74 -8.88 -11.33
C LEU A 64 8.95 -9.78 -11.02
N ILE A 65 8.69 -10.92 -10.40
CA ILE A 65 9.71 -11.93 -10.12
C ILE A 65 10.29 -12.45 -11.44
N ALA A 66 11.61 -12.26 -11.63
CA ALA A 66 12.37 -12.69 -12.79
C ALA A 66 13.81 -13.03 -12.36
N SER A 67 14.70 -13.34 -13.29
CA SER A 67 16.14 -13.43 -12.98
C SER A 67 16.66 -12.08 -12.46
N PRO A 68 17.76 -12.04 -11.71
CA PRO A 68 18.34 -10.79 -11.24
C PRO A 68 18.59 -9.78 -12.37
N GLU A 69 19.12 -10.25 -13.51
CA GLU A 69 19.40 -9.44 -14.70
C GLU A 69 18.12 -8.93 -15.35
N GLY A 70 17.07 -9.79 -15.45
CA GLY A 70 15.76 -9.43 -15.98
C GLY A 70 15.07 -8.37 -15.13
N SER A 71 15.11 -8.53 -13.80
CA SER A 71 14.57 -7.54 -12.85
C SER A 71 15.32 -6.20 -12.94
N ALA A 72 16.65 -6.24 -13.06
CA ALA A 72 17.47 -5.04 -13.23
C ALA A 72 17.17 -4.32 -14.56
N ALA A 73 17.03 -5.06 -15.66
CA ALA A 73 16.69 -4.49 -16.96
C ALA A 73 15.32 -3.82 -16.97
N ASP A 74 14.32 -4.45 -16.33
CA ASP A 74 12.97 -3.90 -16.18
C ASP A 74 12.97 -2.63 -15.33
N ALA A 75 13.65 -2.64 -14.19
CA ALA A 75 13.81 -1.47 -13.32
C ALA A 75 14.54 -0.31 -14.05
N ALA A 76 15.61 -0.61 -14.79
CA ALA A 76 16.36 0.39 -15.56
C ALA A 76 15.48 1.06 -16.61
N ARG A 77 14.67 0.30 -17.33
CA ARG A 77 13.74 0.82 -18.33
C ARG A 77 12.71 1.76 -17.73
N HIS A 78 12.05 1.36 -16.63
CA HIS A 78 10.95 2.15 -16.08
C HIS A 78 11.40 3.40 -15.32
N GLN A 79 12.61 3.41 -14.75
CA GLN A 79 13.15 4.67 -14.25
C GLN A 79 13.45 5.69 -15.36
N GLU A 80 13.79 5.23 -16.60
CA GLU A 80 13.91 6.09 -17.77
C GLU A 80 12.57 6.70 -18.19
N GLU A 81 11.47 5.95 -18.00
CA GLU A 81 10.11 6.43 -18.22
C GLU A 81 9.64 7.43 -17.14
N GLY A 82 10.47 7.66 -16.10
CA GLY A 82 10.23 8.67 -15.08
C GLY A 82 9.57 8.16 -13.81
N PHE A 83 9.46 6.85 -13.59
CA PHE A 83 8.95 6.31 -12.33
C PHE A 83 9.90 6.62 -11.16
N PRO A 84 9.46 7.36 -10.12
CA PRO A 84 10.31 7.77 -8.99
C PRO A 84 10.47 6.67 -7.94
N ARG A 85 9.76 5.55 -8.08
CA ARG A 85 9.81 4.39 -7.19
C ARG A 85 9.67 3.12 -7.98
N ILE A 86 10.56 2.17 -7.67
CA ILE A 86 10.50 0.79 -8.14
C ILE A 86 10.09 -0.09 -6.96
N GLN A 87 9.07 -0.91 -7.16
CA GLN A 87 8.65 -1.95 -6.24
C GLN A 87 9.06 -3.30 -6.81
N LEU A 88 10.12 -3.89 -6.28
CA LEU A 88 10.60 -5.20 -6.70
C LEU A 88 9.82 -6.28 -5.97
N LYS A 89 9.17 -7.16 -6.71
CA LYS A 89 8.54 -8.37 -6.16
C LYS A 89 9.59 -9.39 -5.80
N VAL A 90 9.53 -9.89 -4.56
CA VAL A 90 10.45 -10.87 -3.98
C VAL A 90 9.66 -11.93 -3.22
N GLY A 91 10.35 -12.99 -2.76
CA GLY A 91 9.69 -14.12 -2.10
C GLY A 91 9.19 -15.17 -3.08
N GLY A 92 8.78 -16.33 -2.56
CA GLY A 92 8.36 -17.47 -3.39
C GLY A 92 9.50 -18.23 -4.07
N ARG A 93 10.75 -17.85 -3.80
CA ARG A 93 12.00 -18.49 -4.23
C ARG A 93 13.02 -18.50 -3.08
N SER A 94 14.27 -18.91 -3.33
CA SER A 94 15.29 -18.91 -2.29
C SER A 94 15.68 -17.51 -1.83
N VAL A 95 16.17 -17.40 -0.61
CA VAL A 95 16.67 -16.13 -0.03
C VAL A 95 17.82 -15.57 -0.85
N GLU A 96 18.68 -16.43 -1.36
CA GLU A 96 19.84 -16.08 -2.18
C GLU A 96 19.41 -15.44 -3.51
N GLU A 97 18.37 -15.96 -4.16
CA GLU A 97 17.80 -15.40 -5.39
C GLU A 97 17.16 -14.03 -5.13
N ASP A 98 16.46 -13.87 -4.02
CA ASP A 98 15.89 -12.57 -3.63
C ASP A 98 16.98 -11.53 -3.36
N ILE A 99 18.04 -11.89 -2.62
CA ILE A 99 19.19 -11.03 -2.38
C ILE A 99 19.87 -10.63 -3.70
N ALA A 100 20.08 -11.59 -4.61
CA ALA A 100 20.69 -11.31 -5.91
C ALA A 100 19.86 -10.34 -6.75
N ALA A 101 18.53 -10.51 -6.78
CA ALA A 101 17.63 -9.61 -7.49
C ALA A 101 17.59 -8.21 -6.88
N ILE A 102 17.52 -8.10 -5.54
CA ILE A 102 17.57 -6.80 -4.85
C ILE A 102 18.86 -6.06 -5.18
N ARG A 103 20.01 -6.74 -5.11
CA ARG A 103 21.32 -6.15 -5.42
C ARG A 103 21.43 -5.73 -6.89
N ALA A 104 20.96 -6.57 -7.81
CA ALA A 104 20.98 -6.28 -9.24
C ALA A 104 20.13 -5.05 -9.59
N VAL A 105 18.91 -4.96 -9.02
CA VAL A 105 18.04 -3.79 -9.20
C VAL A 105 18.66 -2.55 -8.57
N ALA A 106 19.13 -2.63 -7.32
CA ALA A 106 19.74 -1.48 -6.64
C ALA A 106 20.95 -0.91 -7.40
N ALA A 107 21.74 -1.78 -8.05
CA ALA A 107 22.92 -1.37 -8.83
C ALA A 107 22.61 -0.51 -10.06
N VAL A 108 21.39 -0.60 -10.61
CA VAL A 108 20.99 0.15 -11.80
C VAL A 108 20.11 1.36 -11.48
N LEU A 109 19.64 1.50 -10.24
CA LEU A 109 18.80 2.63 -9.87
C LEU A 109 19.60 3.92 -9.76
N ARG A 110 19.05 5.00 -10.32
CA ARG A 110 19.63 6.33 -10.22
C ARG A 110 19.41 6.94 -8.82
N PRO A 111 20.27 7.87 -8.42
CA PRO A 111 20.04 8.66 -7.22
C PRO A 111 18.65 9.31 -7.23
N GLY A 112 17.90 9.15 -6.13
CA GLY A 112 16.55 9.67 -5.98
C GLY A 112 15.43 8.70 -6.37
N VAL A 113 15.68 7.62 -7.10
CA VAL A 113 14.70 6.55 -7.32
C VAL A 113 14.67 5.66 -6.08
N ARG A 114 13.48 5.49 -5.52
CA ARG A 114 13.27 4.71 -4.29
C ARG A 114 13.04 3.24 -4.62
N LEU A 115 13.59 2.35 -3.79
CA LEU A 115 13.38 0.92 -3.90
C LEU A 115 12.48 0.42 -2.76
N ALA A 116 11.51 -0.42 -3.09
CA ALA A 116 10.78 -1.25 -2.14
C ALA A 116 10.95 -2.72 -2.55
N ALA A 117 11.29 -3.58 -1.61
CA ALA A 117 11.26 -5.02 -1.77
C ALA A 117 9.95 -5.54 -1.18
N ASP A 118 9.02 -5.93 -2.04
CA ASP A 118 7.69 -6.38 -1.64
C ASP A 118 7.63 -7.90 -1.71
N ALA A 119 7.59 -8.52 -0.53
CA ALA A 119 7.53 -9.96 -0.40
C ALA A 119 6.11 -10.52 -0.47
N ASN A 120 5.09 -9.67 -0.48
CA ASN A 120 3.69 -10.08 -0.49
C ASN A 120 3.41 -11.25 0.48
N ARG A 121 3.92 -11.15 1.70
CA ARG A 121 3.75 -12.14 2.78
C ARG A 121 4.56 -13.44 2.64
N ALA A 122 5.44 -13.55 1.65
CA ALA A 122 6.07 -14.83 1.31
C ALA A 122 7.25 -15.23 2.21
N TRP A 123 7.86 -14.29 2.92
CA TRP A 123 9.00 -14.62 3.77
C TRP A 123 8.61 -15.12 5.16
N THR A 124 9.41 -16.03 5.68
CA THR A 124 9.46 -16.29 7.13
C THR A 124 10.20 -15.14 7.82
N THR A 125 10.05 -15.03 9.14
CA THR A 125 10.81 -14.04 9.93
C THR A 125 12.32 -14.21 9.78
N SER A 126 12.81 -15.46 9.70
CA SER A 126 14.22 -15.76 9.46
C SER A 126 14.68 -15.28 8.08
N ALA A 127 13.92 -15.55 7.03
CA ALA A 127 14.22 -15.09 5.66
C ALA A 127 14.26 -13.56 5.59
N ALA A 128 13.28 -12.87 6.17
CA ALA A 128 13.23 -11.41 6.21
C ALA A 128 14.48 -10.81 6.89
N ILE A 129 14.90 -11.39 8.01
CA ILE A 129 16.13 -10.96 8.72
C ILE A 129 17.37 -11.20 7.85
N GLN A 130 17.50 -12.38 7.22
CA GLN A 130 18.64 -12.71 6.36
C GLN A 130 18.75 -11.76 5.16
N VAL A 131 17.64 -11.52 4.44
CA VAL A 131 17.60 -10.57 3.32
C VAL A 131 17.97 -9.18 3.78
N SER A 132 17.39 -8.71 4.87
CA SER A 132 17.65 -7.38 5.39
C SER A 132 19.12 -7.20 5.81
N GLN A 133 19.72 -8.19 6.46
CA GLN A 133 21.14 -8.15 6.84
C GLN A 133 22.06 -8.19 5.64
N ALA A 134 21.78 -9.06 4.67
CA ALA A 134 22.58 -9.19 3.44
C ALA A 134 22.52 -7.94 2.55
N CYS A 135 21.41 -7.18 2.61
CA CYS A 135 21.20 -5.96 1.82
C CYS A 135 21.27 -4.67 2.65
N ARG A 136 21.85 -4.70 3.83
CA ARG A 136 21.87 -3.56 4.79
C ARG A 136 22.49 -2.27 4.25
N ASP A 137 23.30 -2.39 3.23
CA ASP A 137 23.96 -1.30 2.49
C ASP A 137 23.05 -0.65 1.43
N ILE A 138 21.91 -1.24 1.13
CA ILE A 138 20.98 -0.78 0.11
C ILE A 138 19.83 0.01 0.77
N PRO A 139 19.63 1.29 0.42
CA PRO A 139 18.49 2.04 0.92
C PRO A 139 17.19 1.55 0.28
N MET A 140 16.41 0.77 1.03
CA MET A 140 15.13 0.23 0.57
C MET A 140 14.12 0.12 1.70
N VAL A 141 12.87 -0.16 1.35
CA VAL A 141 11.79 -0.50 2.27
C VAL A 141 11.47 -1.99 2.13
N LEU A 142 11.20 -2.68 3.23
CA LEU A 142 10.60 -4.02 3.21
C LEU A 142 9.09 -3.87 3.27
N GLU A 143 8.40 -4.23 2.19
CA GLU A 143 6.95 -4.18 2.11
C GLU A 143 6.38 -5.56 2.39
N GLN A 144 5.47 -5.65 3.37
CA GLN A 144 4.80 -6.86 3.83
C GLN A 144 5.69 -8.11 3.82
N PRO A 145 6.80 -8.12 4.58
CA PRO A 145 7.76 -9.22 4.53
C PRO A 145 7.15 -10.57 4.94
N CYS A 146 6.34 -10.61 6.00
CA CYS A 146 5.81 -11.84 6.57
C CYS A 146 4.29 -11.95 6.45
N ALA A 147 3.78 -13.17 6.66
CA ALA A 147 2.38 -13.53 6.42
C ALA A 147 1.40 -12.82 7.35
N SER A 148 1.74 -12.62 8.60
CA SER A 148 0.85 -12.06 9.62
C SER A 148 1.39 -10.77 10.24
N TYR A 149 0.49 -9.97 10.81
CA TYR A 149 0.85 -8.81 11.62
C TYR A 149 1.85 -9.16 12.72
N ARG A 150 1.61 -10.26 13.45
CA ARG A 150 2.47 -10.70 14.56
C ARG A 150 3.88 -11.05 14.10
N GLU A 151 4.04 -11.69 12.95
CA GLU A 151 5.36 -11.99 12.40
C GLU A 151 6.07 -10.71 12.00
N ASN A 152 5.39 -9.78 11.34
CA ASN A 152 5.97 -8.48 10.99
C ASN A 152 6.36 -7.68 12.25
N ALA A 153 5.53 -7.69 13.29
CA ALA A 153 5.87 -7.08 14.58
C ALA A 153 7.12 -7.68 15.20
N SER A 154 7.34 -8.98 15.03
CA SER A 154 8.54 -9.66 15.56
C SER A 154 9.85 -9.27 14.87
N LEU A 155 9.78 -8.56 13.73
CA LEU A 155 10.96 -8.06 12.99
C LEU A 155 11.50 -6.73 13.53
N VAL A 156 10.69 -6.01 14.31
CA VAL A 156 11.09 -4.72 14.89
C VAL A 156 12.40 -4.84 15.65
N GLY A 157 13.37 -4.00 15.31
CA GLY A 157 14.71 -4.03 15.88
C GLY A 157 15.63 -5.17 15.40
N LYS A 158 15.14 -6.06 14.53
CA LYS A 158 15.93 -7.18 13.97
C LYS A 158 16.30 -6.99 12.51
N VAL A 159 15.59 -6.12 11.80
CA VAL A 159 15.89 -5.75 10.41
C VAL A 159 16.52 -4.37 10.35
N ALA A 160 17.34 -4.12 9.32
CA ALA A 160 18.03 -2.85 9.11
C ALA A 160 17.18 -1.84 8.32
N HIS A 161 16.08 -2.27 7.77
CA HIS A 161 15.24 -1.49 6.83
C HIS A 161 13.90 -1.14 7.46
N PRO A 162 13.29 -0.02 7.04
CA PRO A 162 11.91 0.30 7.38
C PRO A 162 10.94 -0.79 6.92
N ILE A 163 9.92 -1.07 7.74
CA ILE A 163 8.86 -2.03 7.44
C ILE A 163 7.61 -1.26 7.02
N TYR A 164 7.09 -1.55 5.83
CA TYR A 164 5.78 -1.09 5.39
C TYR A 164 4.80 -2.25 5.42
N LEU A 165 3.64 -2.04 6.05
CA LEU A 165 2.55 -3.01 6.05
C LEU A 165 1.61 -2.72 4.89
N ASP A 166 1.29 -3.76 4.11
CA ASP A 166 0.29 -3.76 3.05
C ASP A 166 -0.87 -4.67 3.45
N GLU A 167 -0.78 -5.97 3.23
CA GLU A 167 -1.88 -6.91 3.49
C GLU A 167 -2.27 -7.02 4.97
N SER A 168 -1.37 -6.70 5.88
CA SER A 168 -1.67 -6.64 7.31
C SER A 168 -2.41 -5.37 7.73
N ALA A 169 -2.40 -4.32 6.92
CA ALA A 169 -3.12 -3.06 7.18
C ALA A 169 -4.58 -3.17 6.69
N VAL A 170 -5.37 -3.97 7.39
CA VAL A 170 -6.72 -4.36 6.94
C VAL A 170 -7.81 -3.34 7.28
N ASP A 171 -7.61 -2.54 8.33
CA ASP A 171 -8.57 -1.54 8.82
C ASP A 171 -7.88 -0.44 9.63
N LEU A 172 -8.65 0.57 10.01
CA LEU A 172 -8.17 1.70 10.80
C LEU A 172 -7.62 1.26 12.17
N ALA A 173 -8.25 0.30 12.82
CA ALA A 173 -7.83 -0.16 14.15
C ALA A 173 -6.44 -0.80 14.08
N THR A 174 -6.18 -1.63 13.07
CA THR A 174 -4.87 -2.23 12.83
C THR A 174 -3.81 -1.18 12.52
N VAL A 175 -4.13 -0.15 11.72
CA VAL A 175 -3.19 0.94 11.40
C VAL A 175 -2.83 1.73 12.67
N VAL A 176 -3.81 2.07 13.51
CA VAL A 176 -3.59 2.75 14.79
C VAL A 176 -2.72 1.91 15.72
N ALA A 177 -3.00 0.60 15.83
CA ALA A 177 -2.19 -0.31 16.63
C ALA A 177 -0.75 -0.38 16.12
N ALA A 178 -0.55 -0.56 14.80
CA ALA A 178 0.77 -0.65 14.19
C ALA A 178 1.63 0.61 14.40
N ILE A 179 0.98 1.78 14.39
CA ILE A 179 1.65 3.05 14.71
C ILE A 179 2.02 3.11 16.20
N GLY A 180 1.08 2.78 17.08
CA GLY A 180 1.27 2.84 18.54
C GLY A 180 2.31 1.84 19.05
N GLU A 181 2.38 0.67 18.45
CA GLU A 181 3.34 -0.40 18.77
C GLU A 181 4.70 -0.22 18.06
N GLY A 182 4.81 0.75 17.13
CA GLY A 182 6.04 0.97 16.37
C GLY A 182 6.38 -0.14 15.38
N VAL A 183 5.37 -0.89 14.93
CA VAL A 183 5.55 -2.03 14.00
C VAL A 183 5.75 -1.56 12.57
N ALA A 184 5.06 -0.48 12.17
CA ALA A 184 5.11 0.03 10.80
C ALA A 184 5.79 1.40 10.72
N ASP A 185 6.77 1.51 9.83
CA ASP A 185 7.37 2.78 9.43
C ASP A 185 6.55 3.46 8.33
N GLY A 186 5.68 2.71 7.64
CA GLY A 186 4.77 3.18 6.61
C GLY A 186 3.75 2.12 6.20
N PHE A 187 2.92 2.46 5.23
CA PHE A 187 1.82 1.59 4.80
C PHE A 187 1.63 1.60 3.29
N GLY A 188 1.35 0.42 2.72
CA GLY A 188 0.73 0.23 1.41
C GLY A 188 -0.77 0.08 1.60
N MET A 189 -1.55 1.11 1.22
CA MET A 189 -2.99 1.12 1.50
C MET A 189 -3.80 0.85 0.24
N LYS A 190 -4.93 0.15 0.40
CA LYS A 190 -5.86 -0.13 -0.70
C LYS A 190 -7.27 0.27 -0.29
N VAL A 191 -7.90 1.15 -1.09
CA VAL A 191 -9.26 1.67 -0.83
C VAL A 191 -10.25 0.52 -0.62
N SER A 192 -10.18 -0.49 -1.47
CA SER A 192 -11.08 -1.65 -1.40
C SER A 192 -10.86 -2.50 -0.14
N ARG A 193 -9.61 -2.67 0.32
CA ARG A 193 -9.29 -3.49 1.50
C ARG A 193 -9.82 -2.88 2.78
N VAL A 194 -9.70 -1.58 2.96
CA VAL A 194 -10.09 -0.92 4.20
C VAL A 194 -11.59 -0.60 4.28
N GLY A 195 -12.36 -0.84 3.22
CA GLY A 195 -13.80 -0.66 3.24
C GLY A 195 -14.33 0.56 2.49
N GLY A 196 -13.51 1.19 1.65
CA GLY A 196 -13.90 2.30 0.78
C GLY A 196 -13.23 3.63 1.11
N ILE A 197 -13.67 4.68 0.43
CA ILE A 197 -13.12 6.05 0.55
C ILE A 197 -13.34 6.60 1.96
N SER A 198 -14.50 6.35 2.56
CA SER A 198 -14.82 6.81 3.92
C SER A 198 -13.83 6.29 4.96
N ALA A 199 -13.51 5.00 4.92
CA ALA A 199 -12.53 4.39 5.81
C ALA A 199 -11.10 4.84 5.47
N MET A 200 -10.77 4.91 4.17
CA MET A 200 -9.45 5.37 3.72
C MET A 200 -9.16 6.81 4.14
N ARG A 201 -10.16 7.68 4.11
CA ARG A 201 -10.01 9.05 4.64
C ARG A 201 -9.53 9.06 6.09
N ALA A 202 -10.15 8.25 6.96
CA ALA A 202 -9.74 8.15 8.36
C ALA A 202 -8.32 7.60 8.52
N VAL A 203 -7.96 6.58 7.75
CA VAL A 203 -6.60 6.02 7.73
C VAL A 203 -5.58 7.07 7.27
N ARG A 204 -5.85 7.77 6.16
CA ARG A 204 -5.01 8.86 5.67
C ARG A 204 -4.75 9.91 6.75
N ASP A 205 -5.81 10.36 7.42
CA ASP A 205 -5.73 11.42 8.42
C ASP A 205 -4.90 10.99 9.63
N VAL A 206 -5.03 9.74 10.07
CA VAL A 206 -4.20 9.15 11.15
C VAL A 206 -2.74 9.01 10.71
N CYS A 207 -2.47 8.50 9.51
CA CYS A 207 -1.11 8.39 8.99
C CYS A 207 -0.45 9.78 8.87
N ALA A 208 -1.18 10.78 8.38
CA ALA A 208 -0.69 12.16 8.29
C ALA A 208 -0.36 12.75 9.68
N ALA A 209 -1.27 12.59 10.66
CA ALA A 209 -1.06 13.04 12.02
C ALA A 209 0.16 12.38 12.69
N ALA A 210 0.35 11.09 12.44
CA ALA A 210 1.47 10.30 12.95
C ALA A 210 2.76 10.46 12.11
N ARG A 211 2.73 11.25 11.03
CA ARG A 211 3.85 11.40 10.06
C ARG A 211 4.34 10.06 9.50
N ARG A 212 3.41 9.12 9.27
CA ARG A 212 3.73 7.83 8.64
C ARG A 212 3.51 7.93 7.13
N PRO A 213 4.55 7.66 6.31
CA PRO A 213 4.40 7.57 4.87
C PRO A 213 3.38 6.50 4.48
N HIS A 214 2.60 6.77 3.45
CA HIS A 214 1.69 5.77 2.91
C HIS A 214 1.51 5.96 1.40
N THR A 215 1.27 4.87 0.72
CA THR A 215 0.81 4.83 -0.67
C THR A 215 -0.66 4.44 -0.67
N VAL A 216 -1.39 4.89 -1.67
CA VAL A 216 -2.75 4.43 -1.94
C VAL A 216 -2.75 3.87 -3.35
N ASP A 217 -3.01 2.59 -3.48
CA ASP A 217 -3.15 1.90 -4.74
C ASP A 217 -4.45 1.07 -4.76
N ASP A 218 -4.67 0.28 -5.78
CA ASP A 218 -5.86 -0.55 -5.88
C ASP A 218 -5.57 -2.05 -5.75
N THR A 219 -6.64 -2.84 -5.75
CA THR A 219 -6.62 -4.30 -5.77
C THR A 219 -7.27 -4.84 -7.05
N TRP A 220 -6.78 -4.41 -8.21
CA TRP A 220 -7.29 -4.89 -9.51
C TRP A 220 -8.75 -4.49 -9.82
N GLY A 221 -9.20 -3.34 -9.27
CA GLY A 221 -10.57 -2.85 -9.44
C GLY A 221 -10.81 -2.07 -10.73
N GLY A 222 -9.85 -2.01 -11.64
CA GLY A 222 -9.94 -1.24 -12.88
C GLY A 222 -10.00 0.28 -12.64
N ASP A 223 -10.51 1.02 -13.63
CA ASP A 223 -10.48 2.49 -13.64
C ASP A 223 -11.24 3.14 -12.48
N LEU A 224 -12.31 2.50 -11.99
CA LEU A 224 -13.08 3.03 -10.85
C LEU A 224 -12.28 2.97 -9.55
N ALA A 225 -11.54 1.88 -9.31
CA ALA A 225 -10.69 1.76 -8.14
C ALA A 225 -9.47 2.68 -8.23
N ALA A 226 -8.86 2.79 -9.42
CA ALA A 226 -7.77 3.73 -9.67
C ALA A 226 -8.22 5.19 -9.46
N ALA A 227 -9.39 5.58 -9.96
CA ALA A 227 -9.95 6.91 -9.73
C ALA A 227 -10.20 7.17 -8.23
N ALA A 228 -10.77 6.20 -7.49
CA ALA A 228 -10.98 6.32 -6.06
C ALA A 228 -9.66 6.50 -5.29
N SER A 229 -8.58 5.83 -5.72
CA SER A 229 -7.25 5.96 -5.13
C SER A 229 -6.60 7.31 -5.40
N LEU A 230 -6.89 7.92 -6.57
CA LEU A 230 -6.34 9.22 -6.95
C LEU A 230 -7.03 10.39 -6.25
N HIS A 231 -8.30 10.24 -5.91
CA HIS A 231 -9.08 11.22 -5.15
C HIS A 231 -8.76 11.18 -3.66
#